data_06a01f0643fe4059de6ccd3ebc550353
#
_entry.id   06a01f0643fe4059de6ccd3ebc550353
#
_cell.length_a   1.000
_cell.length_b   1.000
_cell.length_c   1.000
_cell.angle_alpha   90.00
_cell.angle_beta   90.00
_cell.angle_gamma   90.00
#
_symmetry.space_group_name_H-M   'P 1'
#
loop_
_entity.id
_entity.type
_entity.pdbx_description
1 polymer ?
#
loop_
_entity_poly.entity_id
_entity_poly.type
_entity_poly.pdbx_seq_one_letter_code
_entity_poly.pdbx_strand_id
1 'polypeptide(L)'
;MATRQIDGTDVIEQGTLAAENVLEALKDVIDPELGINIVDLGLVYGVVIGSENQVRLDMTLTSAACPLTDVIERQAQTILSGVTDEVQINWVWMPPWGPDRITPDGREQLRAIGFNV
;
A
#
# COMPACT_ATOMS: atom_id res chain seq x y z
N MET A 1 4.45 19.90 -9.25
CA MET A 1 3.80 18.71 -8.70
C MET A 1 3.86 17.58 -9.73
N ALA A 2 4.45 16.46 -9.38
CA ALA A 2 4.52 15.31 -10.27
C ALA A 2 3.39 14.32 -9.94
N THR A 3 2.68 13.85 -10.97
CA THR A 3 1.61 12.86 -10.86
C THR A 3 1.92 11.71 -11.81
N ARG A 4 1.95 10.49 -11.28
CA ARG A 4 2.27 9.30 -12.08
C ARG A 4 1.65 8.07 -11.41
N GLN A 5 1.81 6.92 -12.06
CA GLN A 5 1.38 5.63 -11.49
C GLN A 5 2.57 4.68 -11.38
N ILE A 6 2.61 3.94 -10.28
CA ILE A 6 3.57 2.86 -10.05
C ILE A 6 2.77 1.61 -9.71
N ASP A 7 2.79 0.60 -10.58
CA ASP A 7 2.06 -0.67 -10.40
C ASP A 7 0.58 -0.48 -10.06
N GLY A 8 -0.07 0.49 -10.70
CA GLY A 8 -1.49 0.78 -10.47
C GLY A 8 -1.77 1.71 -9.29
N THR A 9 -0.75 2.19 -8.61
CA THR A 9 -0.88 3.15 -7.51
C THR A 9 -0.70 4.56 -8.03
N ASP A 10 -1.67 5.43 -7.77
CA ASP A 10 -1.57 6.85 -8.13
C ASP A 10 -0.60 7.55 -7.18
N VAL A 11 0.35 8.31 -7.74
CA VAL A 11 1.42 8.94 -6.97
C VAL A 11 1.42 10.44 -7.21
N ILE A 12 1.46 11.21 -6.13
CA ILE A 12 1.65 12.66 -6.16
C ILE A 12 2.83 13.00 -5.26
N GLU A 13 3.86 13.63 -5.84
CA GLU A 13 5.08 13.97 -5.12
C GLU A 13 5.30 15.47 -5.15
N GLN A 14 5.21 16.12 -3.99
CA GLN A 14 5.47 17.56 -3.84
C GLN A 14 6.73 17.86 -3.04
N GLY A 15 7.24 16.86 -2.31
CA GLY A 15 8.45 16.98 -1.51
C GLY A 15 9.65 16.35 -2.18
N THR A 16 10.70 16.12 -1.41
CA THR A 16 11.92 15.48 -1.88
C THR A 16 11.91 13.95 -1.72
N LEU A 17 11.01 13.44 -0.87
CA LEU A 17 10.86 12.01 -0.66
C LEU A 17 10.29 11.35 -1.92
N ALA A 18 10.90 10.26 -2.35
CA ALA A 18 10.44 9.53 -3.54
C ALA A 18 9.37 8.51 -3.16
N ALA A 19 8.29 8.45 -3.95
CA ALA A 19 7.20 7.50 -3.73
C ALA A 19 7.67 6.06 -3.87
N GLU A 20 8.66 5.79 -4.72
CA GLU A 20 9.26 4.46 -4.83
C GLU A 20 9.82 3.98 -3.50
N ASN A 21 10.46 4.87 -2.75
CA ASN A 21 11.00 4.55 -1.43
C ASN A 21 9.89 4.23 -0.43
N VAL A 22 8.79 4.96 -0.51
CA VAL A 22 7.62 4.70 0.34
C VAL A 22 7.02 3.34 0.01
N LEU A 23 6.82 3.05 -1.27
CA LEU A 23 6.27 1.77 -1.70
C LEU A 23 7.19 0.60 -1.36
N GLU A 24 8.51 0.78 -1.50
CA GLU A 24 9.48 -0.24 -1.13
C GLU A 24 9.41 -0.54 0.37
N ALA A 25 9.31 0.50 1.19
CA ALA A 25 9.13 0.33 2.64
C ALA A 25 7.83 -0.39 2.96
N LEU A 26 6.75 -0.08 2.24
CA LEU A 26 5.45 -0.71 2.46
C LEU A 26 5.43 -2.20 2.10
N LYS A 27 6.40 -2.69 1.33
CA LYS A 27 6.54 -4.13 1.09
C LYS A 27 6.87 -4.92 2.35
N ASP A 28 7.26 -4.25 3.42
CA ASP A 28 7.43 -4.89 4.74
C ASP A 28 6.12 -4.98 5.52
N VAL A 29 5.03 -4.37 5.02
CA VAL A 29 3.71 -4.49 5.64
C VAL A 29 2.99 -5.70 5.04
N ILE A 30 2.75 -6.70 5.86
CA ILE A 30 2.23 -7.99 5.42
C ILE A 30 0.77 -8.12 5.86
N ASP A 31 -0.08 -8.49 4.90
CA ASP A 31 -1.46 -8.85 5.21
C ASP A 31 -1.46 -10.17 5.99
N PRO A 32 -1.95 -10.20 7.25
CA PRO A 32 -1.85 -11.39 8.07
C PRO A 32 -2.73 -12.55 7.60
N GLU A 33 -3.72 -12.31 6.77
CA GLU A 33 -4.56 -13.38 6.22
C GLU A 33 -3.89 -14.11 5.08
N LEU A 34 -3.17 -13.38 4.22
CA LEU A 34 -2.61 -13.92 2.99
C LEU A 34 -1.10 -14.15 3.07
N GLY A 35 -0.41 -13.48 4.00
CA GLY A 35 1.03 -13.58 4.13
C GLY A 35 1.79 -12.90 3.00
N ILE A 36 1.14 -12.00 2.26
CA ILE A 36 1.71 -11.27 1.13
C ILE A 36 1.70 -9.78 1.48
N ASN A 37 2.70 -9.04 0.99
CA ASN A 37 2.76 -7.61 1.29
C ASN A 37 1.64 -6.83 0.59
N ILE A 38 1.25 -5.71 1.19
CA ILE A 38 0.11 -4.92 0.73
C ILE A 38 0.33 -4.28 -0.64
N VAL A 39 1.57 -4.02 -1.03
CA VAL A 39 1.88 -3.43 -2.33
C VAL A 39 1.61 -4.44 -3.44
N ASP A 40 2.10 -5.67 -3.29
CA ASP A 40 1.90 -6.72 -4.27
C ASP A 40 0.44 -7.18 -4.34
N LEU A 41 -0.30 -7.05 -3.25
CA LEU A 41 -1.74 -7.33 -3.26
C LEU A 41 -2.57 -6.24 -3.95
N GLY A 42 -1.96 -5.09 -4.25
CA GLY A 42 -2.67 -3.97 -4.86
C GLY A 42 -3.59 -3.23 -3.90
N LEU A 43 -3.27 -3.24 -2.62
CA LEU A 43 -4.08 -2.57 -1.58
C LEU A 43 -3.76 -1.08 -1.44
N VAL A 44 -2.66 -0.62 -2.02
CA VAL A 44 -2.27 0.80 -1.99
C VAL A 44 -2.78 1.47 -3.24
N TYR A 45 -3.83 2.29 -3.10
CA TYR A 45 -4.45 2.97 -4.23
C TYR A 45 -3.75 4.29 -4.56
N GLY A 46 -3.20 4.96 -3.56
CA GLY A 46 -2.54 6.23 -3.78
C GLY A 46 -1.49 6.54 -2.74
N VAL A 47 -0.45 7.25 -3.17
CA VAL A 47 0.60 7.80 -2.30
C VAL A 47 0.70 9.28 -2.58
N VAL A 48 0.49 10.10 -1.57
CA VAL A 48 0.64 11.54 -1.68
C VAL A 48 1.75 11.99 -0.75
N ILE A 49 2.78 12.61 -1.31
CA ILE A 49 3.90 13.15 -0.55
C ILE A 49 3.78 14.66 -0.62
N GLY A 50 3.58 15.28 0.55
CA GLY A 50 3.43 16.72 0.65
C GLY A 50 4.76 17.46 0.58
N SER A 51 4.71 18.79 0.54
CA SER A 51 5.88 19.64 0.39
C SER A 51 6.89 19.51 1.54
N GLU A 52 6.44 19.06 2.70
CA GLU A 52 7.29 18.82 3.88
C GLU A 52 7.55 17.34 4.09
N ASN A 53 7.38 16.52 3.03
CA ASN A 53 7.58 15.07 3.04
C ASN A 53 6.61 14.32 3.95
N GLN A 54 5.49 14.92 4.31
CA GLN A 54 4.41 14.19 4.96
C GLN A 54 3.78 13.22 3.95
N VAL A 55 3.40 12.03 4.41
CA VAL A 55 2.90 10.97 3.56
C VAL A 55 1.43 10.70 3.86
N ARG A 56 0.59 10.70 2.83
CA ARG A 56 -0.77 10.20 2.92
C ARG A 56 -0.91 8.98 2.02
N LEU A 57 -1.46 7.92 2.57
CA LEU A 57 -1.70 6.68 1.83
C LEU A 57 -3.20 6.48 1.66
N ASP A 58 -3.64 6.26 0.42
CA ASP A 58 -5.00 5.83 0.13
C ASP A 58 -4.94 4.31 -0.02
N MET A 59 -5.57 3.58 0.90
CA MET A 59 -5.45 2.14 1.00
C MET A 59 -6.81 1.48 1.10
N THR A 60 -6.85 0.21 0.74
CA THR A 60 -8.04 -0.62 0.88
C THR A 60 -7.68 -1.97 1.48
N LEU A 61 -8.70 -2.78 1.76
CA LEU A 61 -8.51 -4.18 2.17
C LEU A 61 -9.24 -5.10 1.19
N THR A 62 -8.87 -6.37 1.23
CA THR A 62 -9.50 -7.40 0.39
C THR A 62 -10.97 -7.62 0.79
N SER A 63 -11.33 -7.27 2.01
CA SER A 63 -12.71 -7.35 2.49
C SER A 63 -12.99 -6.19 3.46
N ALA A 64 -14.09 -5.46 3.21
CA ALA A 64 -14.53 -4.38 4.08
C ALA A 64 -14.99 -4.88 5.46
N ALA A 65 -15.31 -6.16 5.58
CA ALA A 65 -15.72 -6.76 6.84
C ALA A 65 -14.56 -7.19 7.71
N CYS A 66 -13.33 -7.11 7.19
CA CYS A 66 -12.13 -7.58 7.89
C CYS A 66 -11.65 -6.53 8.91
N PRO A 67 -11.43 -6.91 10.19
CA PRO A 67 -10.98 -5.95 11.21
C PRO A 67 -9.47 -5.74 11.20
N LEU A 68 -8.82 -5.81 10.05
CA LEU A 68 -7.36 -5.72 9.94
C LEU A 68 -6.85 -4.30 9.71
N THR A 69 -7.74 -3.30 9.60
CA THR A 69 -7.32 -1.91 9.38
C THR A 69 -6.32 -1.44 10.43
N ASP A 70 -6.59 -1.72 11.71
CA ASP A 70 -5.72 -1.30 12.81
C ASP A 70 -4.35 -1.96 12.73
N VAL A 71 -4.30 -3.24 12.37
CA VAL A 71 -3.05 -3.99 12.28
C VAL A 71 -2.18 -3.42 11.15
N ILE A 72 -2.77 -3.24 9.97
CA ILE A 72 -2.06 -2.73 8.80
C ILE A 72 -1.63 -1.28 9.02
N GLU A 73 -2.51 -0.45 9.57
CA GLU A 73 -2.20 0.94 9.89
C GLU A 73 -0.99 1.04 10.82
N ARG A 74 -0.99 0.23 11.87
CA ARG A 74 0.09 0.22 12.86
C ARG A 74 1.41 -0.21 12.25
N GLN A 75 1.39 -1.25 11.43
CA GLN A 75 2.59 -1.70 10.72
C GLN A 75 3.11 -0.61 9.77
N ALA A 76 2.22 0.00 9.00
CA ALA A 76 2.61 1.04 8.04
C ALA A 76 3.20 2.25 8.75
N GLN A 77 2.60 2.70 9.84
CA GLN A 77 3.11 3.82 10.62
C GLN A 77 4.48 3.52 11.21
N THR A 78 4.67 2.32 11.74
CA THR A 78 5.95 1.91 12.33
C THR A 78 7.04 1.87 11.26
N ILE A 79 6.76 1.29 10.11
CA ILE A 79 7.72 1.15 9.02
C ILE A 79 8.06 2.51 8.42
N LEU A 80 7.07 3.35 8.19
CA LEU A 80 7.29 4.67 7.57
C LEU A 80 7.85 5.70 8.54
N SER A 81 7.83 5.44 9.84
CA SER A 81 8.42 6.36 10.83
C SER A 81 9.92 6.58 10.61
N GLY A 82 10.60 5.65 9.94
CA GLY A 82 12.00 5.80 9.55
C GLY A 82 12.21 6.62 8.27
N VAL A 83 11.14 6.96 7.56
CA VAL A 83 11.18 7.64 6.26
C VAL A 83 10.58 9.04 6.36
N THR A 84 9.55 9.22 7.17
CA THR A 84 8.84 10.48 7.34
C THR A 84 8.38 10.64 8.79
N ASP A 85 8.18 11.89 9.20
CA ASP A 85 7.68 12.22 10.53
C ASP A 85 6.15 12.18 10.62
N GLU A 86 5.46 12.22 9.50
CA GLU A 86 4.00 12.28 9.48
C GLU A 86 3.43 11.33 8.45
N VAL A 87 2.59 10.40 8.91
CA VAL A 87 1.90 9.43 8.06
C VAL A 87 0.40 9.48 8.36
N GLN A 88 -0.38 9.66 7.32
CA GLN A 88 -1.85 9.57 7.39
C GLN A 88 -2.33 8.45 6.48
N ILE A 89 -3.27 7.65 6.95
CA ILE A 89 -3.86 6.58 6.15
C ILE A 89 -5.33 6.86 5.96
N ASN A 90 -5.73 6.93 4.70
CA ASN A 90 -7.12 7.13 4.30
C ASN A 90 -7.65 5.82 3.72
N TRP A 91 -8.65 5.23 4.37
CA TRP A 91 -9.23 3.97 3.91
C TRP A 91 -10.25 4.24 2.82
N VAL A 92 -10.04 3.61 1.66
CA VAL A 92 -10.84 3.81 0.45
C VAL A 92 -11.49 2.47 0.10
N TRP A 93 -12.81 2.46 -0.04
CA TRP A 93 -13.56 1.25 -0.35
C TRP A 93 -14.09 1.23 -1.79
N MET A 94 -13.90 2.33 -2.52
CA MET A 94 -14.28 2.44 -3.93
C MET A 94 -13.10 2.97 -4.76
N PRO A 95 -12.75 2.39 -5.88
CA PRO A 95 -13.34 1.15 -6.40
C PRO A 95 -13.01 -0.05 -5.52
N PRO A 96 -13.87 -1.08 -5.45
CA PRO A 96 -13.60 -2.24 -4.62
C PRO A 96 -12.37 -3.00 -5.13
N TRP A 97 -11.62 -3.57 -4.19
CA TRP A 97 -10.46 -4.38 -4.54
C TRP A 97 -10.89 -5.63 -5.29
N GLY A 98 -10.07 -6.04 -6.27
CA GLY A 98 -10.25 -7.30 -6.99
C GLY A 98 -8.90 -7.95 -7.29
N PRO A 99 -8.89 -9.24 -7.64
CA PRO A 99 -7.64 -9.96 -7.94
C PRO A 99 -6.84 -9.37 -9.11
N ASP A 100 -7.48 -8.61 -9.98
CA ASP A 100 -6.82 -7.92 -11.09
C ASP A 100 -5.84 -6.84 -10.62
N ARG A 101 -5.92 -6.41 -9.36
CA ARG A 101 -4.99 -5.44 -8.78
C ARG A 101 -3.72 -6.08 -8.23
N ILE A 102 -3.68 -7.40 -8.13
CA ILE A 102 -2.50 -8.11 -7.63
C ILE A 102 -1.39 -8.03 -8.68
N THR A 103 -0.17 -7.67 -8.25
CA THR A 103 0.98 -7.63 -9.14
C THR A 103 1.35 -9.03 -9.61
N PRO A 104 2.10 -9.18 -10.74
CA PRO A 104 2.60 -10.49 -11.15
C PRO A 104 3.40 -11.21 -10.06
N ASP A 105 4.22 -10.48 -9.31
CA ASP A 105 4.99 -11.05 -8.20
C ASP A 105 4.06 -11.54 -7.08
N GLY A 106 3.03 -10.76 -6.75
CA GLY A 106 2.04 -11.15 -5.75
C GLY A 106 1.27 -12.40 -6.16
N ARG A 107 0.93 -12.52 -7.44
CA ARG A 107 0.25 -13.71 -7.97
C ARG A 107 1.12 -14.94 -7.84
N GLU A 108 2.42 -14.83 -8.15
CA GLU A 108 3.36 -15.94 -7.98
C GLU A 108 3.45 -16.39 -6.53
N GLN A 109 3.55 -15.44 -5.60
CA GLN A 109 3.61 -15.74 -4.17
C GLN A 109 2.34 -16.45 -3.70
N LEU A 110 1.17 -16.01 -4.16
CA LEU A 110 -0.10 -16.64 -3.81
C LEU A 110 -0.21 -18.05 -4.36
N ARG A 111 0.23 -18.27 -5.60
CA ARG A 111 0.27 -19.62 -6.18
C ARG A 111 1.17 -20.56 -5.39
N ALA A 112 2.31 -20.04 -4.91
CA ALA A 112 3.26 -20.83 -4.14
C ALA A 112 2.67 -21.34 -2.82
N ILE A 113 1.69 -20.62 -2.24
CA ILE A 113 1.04 -21.01 -1.00
C ILE A 113 -0.33 -21.67 -1.22
N GLY A 114 -0.69 -21.97 -2.48
CA GLY A 114 -1.86 -22.75 -2.81
C GLY A 114 -3.08 -22.01 -3.35
N PHE A 115 -2.98 -20.71 -3.53
CA PHE A 115 -4.08 -19.94 -4.14
C PHE A 115 -4.04 -20.05 -5.65
N ASN A 116 -5.22 -20.13 -6.27
CA ASN A 116 -5.36 -20.23 -7.71
C ASN A 116 -5.74 -18.85 -8.26
N VAL A 117 -4.73 -18.07 -8.64
CA VAL A 117 -4.93 -16.72 -9.19
C VAL A 117 -4.22 -16.51 -10.52
#